data_912456f25d0d89efb66dbad55d7af624
#
_entry.id   912456f25d0d89efb66dbad55d7af624
#
_cell.length_a   1.000
_cell.length_b   1.000
_cell.length_c   1.000
_cell.angle_alpha   90.00
_cell.angle_beta   90.00
_cell.angle_gamma   90.00
#
_symmetry.space_group_name_H-M   'P 1'
#
loop_
_entity.id
_entity.type
_entity.pdbx_description
1 polymer ?
#
loop_
_entity_poly.entity_id
_entity_poly.type
_entity_poly.pdbx_seq_one_letter_code
_entity_poly.pdbx_strand_id
1 'polypeptide(L)'
;MTELRQGIAFTLDGTDDLTFARILRDLMHDDAFRRPLQIQAEEPRSGLPGRLTLVFGPADRALAVTAMQRLKTILLRYGVQVDSIRVPDQA
;
A
#
# COMPACT_ATOMS: atom_id res chain seq x y z
N MET A 1 16.48 8.50 20.07
CA MET A 1 15.88 9.33 19.04
C MET A 1 14.93 8.50 18.19
N THR A 2 13.76 9.01 17.98
CA THR A 2 12.72 8.26 17.25
C THR A 2 12.81 8.54 15.76
N GLU A 3 12.84 7.48 14.97
CA GLU A 3 12.69 7.62 13.53
C GLU A 3 11.26 7.98 13.20
N LEU A 4 11.12 9.01 12.37
CA LEU A 4 9.81 9.36 11.85
C LEU A 4 9.48 8.46 10.67
N ARG A 5 8.58 7.53 10.90
CA ARG A 5 8.10 6.69 9.80
C ARG A 5 7.03 7.41 9.00
N GLN A 6 7.08 7.23 7.71
CA GLN A 6 6.12 7.80 6.79
C GLN A 6 5.29 6.69 6.17
N GLY A 7 4.11 7.04 5.66
CA GLY A 7 3.24 6.06 5.03
C GLY A 7 2.55 6.63 3.82
N ILE A 8 2.44 5.81 2.77
CA ILE A 8 1.62 6.10 1.61
C ILE A 8 0.42 5.19 1.69
N ALA A 9 -0.76 5.77 1.91
CA ALA A 9 -1.98 5.01 2.15
C ALA A 9 -2.84 4.95 0.89
N PHE A 10 -3.31 3.75 0.58
CA PHE A 10 -4.21 3.49 -0.54
C PHE A 10 -5.54 3.00 0.02
N THR A 11 -6.62 3.67 -0.35
CA THR A 11 -7.97 3.23 -0.01
C THR A 11 -8.55 2.49 -1.20
N LEU A 12 -8.97 1.25 -0.99
CA LEU A 12 -9.45 0.37 -2.04
C LEU A 12 -10.96 0.20 -1.90
N ASP A 13 -11.70 1.01 -2.65
CA ASP A 13 -13.15 0.99 -2.57
C ASP A 13 -13.73 -0.15 -3.39
N GLY A 14 -14.74 -0.82 -2.85
CA GLY A 14 -15.45 -1.88 -3.57
C GLY A 14 -14.70 -3.19 -3.70
N THR A 15 -13.58 -3.36 -3.01
CA THR A 15 -12.79 -4.59 -3.05
C THR A 15 -13.34 -5.57 -2.01
N ASP A 16 -13.64 -6.79 -2.43
CA ASP A 16 -14.11 -7.82 -1.51
C ASP A 16 -12.93 -8.50 -0.79
N ASP A 17 -13.26 -9.30 0.23
CA ASP A 17 -12.25 -9.95 1.06
C ASP A 17 -11.32 -10.86 0.25
N LEU A 18 -11.89 -11.60 -0.68
CA LEU A 18 -11.10 -12.55 -1.47
C LEU A 18 -10.12 -11.84 -2.38
N THR A 19 -10.57 -10.78 -3.05
CA THR A 19 -9.71 -9.99 -3.92
C THR A 19 -8.61 -9.31 -3.10
N PHE A 20 -8.98 -8.78 -1.94
CA PHE A 20 -8.01 -8.15 -1.05
C PHE A 20 -6.93 -9.13 -0.62
N ALA A 21 -7.32 -10.35 -0.25
CA ALA A 21 -6.36 -11.39 0.14
C ALA A 21 -5.42 -11.76 -1.00
N ARG A 22 -5.93 -11.82 -2.22
CA ARG A 22 -5.10 -12.11 -3.39
C ARG A 22 -4.10 -11.01 -3.67
N ILE A 23 -4.53 -9.77 -3.52
CA ILE A 23 -3.63 -8.62 -3.67
C ILE A 23 -2.50 -8.69 -2.65
N LEU A 24 -2.83 -8.94 -1.38
CA LEU A 24 -1.83 -9.07 -0.33
C LEU A 24 -0.82 -10.16 -0.64
N ARG A 25 -1.29 -11.31 -1.13
CA ARG A 25 -0.41 -12.41 -1.47
C ARG A 25 0.57 -12.00 -2.57
N ASP A 26 0.08 -11.32 -3.59
CA ASP A 26 0.94 -10.86 -4.67
C ASP A 26 1.99 -9.86 -4.16
N LEU A 27 1.59 -8.97 -3.26
CA LEU A 27 2.52 -8.01 -2.68
C LEU A 27 3.61 -8.70 -1.88
N MET A 28 3.24 -9.72 -1.12
CA MET A 28 4.21 -10.45 -0.29
C MET A 28 5.24 -11.22 -1.12
N HIS A 29 4.90 -11.55 -2.36
CA HIS A 29 5.80 -12.27 -3.26
C HIS A 29 6.54 -11.35 -4.23
N ASP A 30 6.26 -10.06 -4.19
CA ASP A 30 6.88 -9.10 -5.11
C ASP A 30 8.10 -8.47 -4.46
N ASP A 31 9.21 -8.46 -5.17
CA ASP A 31 10.47 -7.96 -4.65
C ASP A 31 10.45 -6.47 -4.35
N ALA A 32 9.55 -5.72 -4.97
CA ALA A 32 9.46 -4.28 -4.75
C ALA A 32 9.08 -3.92 -3.33
N PHE A 33 8.50 -4.86 -2.58
CA PHE A 33 8.00 -4.60 -1.22
C PHE A 33 8.84 -5.26 -0.13
N ARG A 34 10.08 -5.55 -0.46
CA ARG A 34 11.02 -6.11 0.52
C ARG A 34 11.48 -5.03 1.50
N ARG A 35 12.06 -5.50 2.60
CA ARG A 35 12.71 -4.58 3.53
C ARG A 35 13.64 -3.63 2.79
N PRO A 36 13.73 -2.39 3.21
CA PRO A 36 13.20 -1.81 4.46
C PRO A 36 11.75 -1.36 4.42
N LEU A 37 11.04 -1.62 3.32
CA LEU A 37 9.64 -1.24 3.22
C LEU A 37 8.75 -2.24 3.95
N GLN A 38 7.63 -1.74 4.49
CA GLN A 38 6.65 -2.58 5.17
C GLN A 38 5.27 -2.25 4.63
N ILE A 39 4.40 -3.25 4.60
CA ILE A 39 3.02 -3.05 4.20
C ILE A 39 2.12 -3.33 5.39
N GLN A 40 1.29 -2.36 5.72
CA GLN A 40 0.23 -2.54 6.69
C GLN A 40 -1.09 -2.65 5.94
N ALA A 41 -1.89 -3.63 6.30
CA ALA A 41 -3.15 -3.89 5.60
C ALA A 41 -4.30 -3.88 6.58
N GLU A 42 -5.39 -3.20 6.19
CA GLU A 42 -6.65 -3.25 6.90
C GLU A 42 -7.68 -3.87 5.97
N GLU A 43 -8.23 -5.01 6.38
CA GLU A 43 -9.19 -5.72 5.56
C GLU A 43 -10.48 -4.92 5.38
N PRO A 44 -11.15 -5.07 4.22
CA PRO A 44 -12.47 -4.45 4.04
C PRO A 44 -13.43 -4.99 5.11
N ARG A 45 -14.23 -4.09 5.64
CA ARG A 45 -15.27 -4.43 6.61
C ARG A 45 -16.58 -3.82 6.16
N SER A 46 -17.65 -4.29 6.73
CA SER A 46 -18.99 -3.75 6.45
C SER A 46 -18.98 -2.23 6.67
N GLY A 47 -19.22 -1.49 5.59
CA GLY A 47 -19.23 -0.03 5.63
C GLY A 47 -17.88 0.64 5.58
N LEU A 48 -16.77 -0.13 5.51
CA LEU A 48 -15.43 0.44 5.46
C LEU A 48 -14.62 -0.20 4.33
N PRO A 49 -13.95 0.60 3.51
CA PRO A 49 -13.09 0.05 2.46
C PRO A 49 -11.83 -0.56 3.03
N GLY A 50 -11.21 -1.45 2.26
CA GLY A 50 -9.89 -1.94 2.58
C GLY A 50 -8.85 -0.86 2.43
N ARG A 51 -7.74 -0.98 3.16
CA ARG A 51 -6.67 0.00 3.10
C ARG A 51 -5.33 -0.71 3.11
N LEU A 52 -4.44 -0.22 2.26
CA LEU A 52 -3.04 -0.66 2.24
C LEU A 52 -2.17 0.56 2.50
N THR A 53 -1.22 0.42 3.42
CA THR A 53 -0.28 1.50 3.72
C THR A 53 1.13 0.99 3.54
N LEU A 54 1.88 1.68 2.70
CA LEU A 54 3.30 1.40 2.49
C LEU A 54 4.09 2.26 3.48
N VAL A 55 4.75 1.61 4.43
CA VAL A 55 5.46 2.28 5.52
C VAL A 55 6.95 2.23 5.27
N PHE A 56 7.63 3.36 5.48
CA PHE A 56 9.06 3.47 5.21
C PHE A 56 9.68 4.55 6.07
N GLY A 57 11.00 4.47 6.25
CA GLY A 57 11.74 5.53 6.89
C GLY A 57 12.11 6.64 5.91
N PRO A 58 12.49 7.83 6.40
CA PRO A 58 12.80 8.95 5.50
C PRO A 58 13.91 8.66 4.49
N ALA A 59 14.88 7.83 4.86
CA ALA A 59 15.99 7.48 3.96
C ALA A 59 15.54 6.59 2.80
N ASP A 60 14.37 5.97 2.90
CA ASP A 60 13.89 5.00 1.92
C ASP A 60 12.79 5.56 1.02
N ARG A 61 12.65 6.87 1.00
CA ARG A 61 11.57 7.53 0.25
C ARG A 61 11.59 7.18 -1.23
N ALA A 62 12.79 7.17 -1.84
CA ALA A 62 12.90 6.84 -3.26
C ALA A 62 12.44 5.41 -3.55
N LEU A 63 12.80 4.47 -2.68
CA LEU A 63 12.33 3.10 -2.80
C LEU A 63 10.81 3.02 -2.67
N ALA A 64 10.25 3.79 -1.74
CA ALA A 64 8.81 3.79 -1.51
C ALA A 64 8.04 4.33 -2.71
N VAL A 65 8.56 5.36 -3.36
CA VAL A 65 7.91 5.92 -4.56
C VAL A 65 7.89 4.89 -5.69
N THR A 66 8.99 4.19 -5.90
CA THR A 66 9.05 3.15 -6.91
C THR A 66 8.08 2.02 -6.57
N ALA A 67 8.05 1.60 -5.31
CA ALA A 67 7.13 0.55 -4.85
C ALA A 67 5.67 0.98 -5.00
N MET A 68 5.38 2.25 -4.76
CA MET A 68 4.04 2.80 -4.94
C MET A 68 3.54 2.61 -6.37
N GLN A 69 4.40 2.87 -7.35
CA GLN A 69 4.03 2.69 -8.75
C GLN A 69 3.78 1.23 -9.07
N ARG A 70 4.59 0.35 -8.50
CA ARG A 70 4.39 -1.09 -8.65
C ARG A 70 3.07 -1.53 -8.03
N LEU A 71 2.73 -0.98 -6.87
CA LEU A 71 1.47 -1.27 -6.20
C LEU A 71 0.28 -0.86 -7.08
N LYS A 72 0.33 0.31 -7.68
CA LYS A 72 -0.71 0.75 -8.60
C LYS A 72 -0.89 -0.24 -9.75
N THR A 73 0.20 -0.73 -10.32
CA THR A 73 0.16 -1.69 -11.42
C THR A 73 -0.53 -2.98 -10.99
N ILE A 74 -0.20 -3.46 -9.79
CA ILE A 74 -0.82 -4.67 -9.26
C ILE A 74 -2.31 -4.47 -9.03
N LEU A 75 -2.70 -3.34 -8.47
CA LEU A 75 -4.12 -3.04 -8.24
C LEU A 75 -4.90 -2.96 -9.54
N LEU A 76 -4.32 -2.35 -10.57
CA LEU A 76 -4.97 -2.30 -11.88
C LEU A 76 -5.17 -3.68 -12.48
N ARG A 77 -4.25 -4.60 -12.21
CA ARG A 77 -4.34 -5.98 -12.68
C ARG A 77 -5.59 -6.68 -12.14
N TYR A 78 -6.03 -6.29 -10.96
CA TYR A 78 -7.24 -6.83 -10.34
C TYR A 78 -8.48 -5.99 -10.62
N GLY A 79 -8.36 -4.95 -11.45
CA GLY A 79 -9.47 -4.08 -11.75
C GLY A 79 -9.93 -3.22 -10.59
N VAL A 80 -9.07 -3.03 -9.62
CA VAL A 80 -9.40 -2.25 -8.42
C VAL A 80 -9.18 -0.78 -8.70
N GLN A 81 -10.20 0.02 -8.37
CA GLN A 81 -10.07 1.47 -8.40
C GLN A 81 -9.49 1.96 -7.10
N VAL A 82 -8.45 2.76 -7.21
CA VAL A 82 -7.87 3.39 -6.04
C VAL A 82 -8.61 4.69 -5.81
N ASP A 83 -9.36 4.74 -4.73
CA ASP A 83 -10.21 5.88 -4.41
C ASP A 83 -9.38 7.09 -4.01
N SER A 84 -8.35 6.84 -3.22
CA SER A 84 -7.47 7.92 -2.81
C SER A 84 -6.10 7.37 -2.48
N ILE A 85 -5.10 8.21 -2.72
CA ILE A 85 -3.72 7.93 -2.33
C ILE A 85 -3.27 9.09 -1.47
N ARG A 86 -2.83 8.79 -0.24
CA ARG A 86 -2.28 9.79 0.65
C ARG A 86 -0.79 9.63 0.73
N VAL A 87 -0.10 10.68 0.31
CA VAL A 87 1.36 10.73 0.38
C VAL A 87 1.74 11.62 1.55
N PRO A 88 2.81 11.28 2.29
CA PRO A 88 3.21 12.12 3.43
C PRO A 88 3.60 13.51 2.99
N ASP A 89 3.33 14.46 3.86
CA ASP A 89 3.69 15.84 3.63
C ASP A 89 5.19 16.00 3.51
N GLN A 90 5.55 17.00 2.74
CA GLN A 90 6.94 17.33 2.47
C GLN A 90 7.45 18.37 3.43
N ALA A 91 7.03 18.35 4.62
CA ALA A 91 7.43 19.39 5.55
C ALA A 91 8.93 19.56 5.66
#